data_f6d13c8f6861fa84b7416c76f49fb3fa
#
_entry.id   f6d13c8f6861fa84b7416c76f49fb3fa
#
_cell.length_a   1.000
_cell.length_b   1.000
_cell.length_c   1.000
_cell.angle_alpha   90.00
_cell.angle_beta   90.00
_cell.angle_gamma   90.00
#
_symmetry.space_group_name_H-M   'P 1'
#
loop_
_entity.id
_entity.type
_entity.pdbx_description
1 polymer ?
#
loop_
_entity_poly.entity_id
_entity_poly.type
_entity_poly.pdbx_seq_one_letter_code
_entity_poly.pdbx_strand_id
1 'polypeptide(L)'
;VFAADAPVLIQNATILTVTKGEVKGSILLQNGKIAQIGEKVLAPQGATVIDGSGKYVMPGIIDCHSHIMAEAINEGSVSVSSMVGIEDVLNPEDIAIYRALAGGVTTANILHGSANSIGGKTIVMKMRWGRNADDMKFEGAMPGIKFALGENPKRAGASAGRGGAPGTGGRYPATRMGVEDVIREAFNNAKIYQANWADYNAKKAKGEIAIPPARDLQMEPLVEVLEGKRLVHAHCYRQDEILMLLHVADDYGFHIQTLQHVLEGYKVAQEIAQRGTGASTFSDWFAYKMEANDAIPYNAAILTKKGVVTSINSDDAELMRHLDKEAAKAMHYGGLTPTEALSLVTINPAKQLKIDNRVGSLEVGKDADVLLYDGDPLSNFSKVLKVWIDGHEYFDRDQEIDGRPKKEADKKALITKAAAAQRATGGGRGGAAATTGDPNK
;
A
#
# COMPACT_ATOMS: atom_id res chain seq x y z
N VAL A 1 25.64 9.70 -1.40
CA VAL A 1 25.26 10.72 -2.40
C VAL A 1 25.49 10.08 -3.75
N PHE A 2 24.42 9.73 -4.46
CA PHE A 2 24.52 9.19 -5.82
C PHE A 2 24.89 10.32 -6.79
N ALA A 3 25.62 9.99 -7.85
CA ALA A 3 25.81 10.92 -8.96
C ALA A 3 24.41 11.33 -9.48
N ALA A 4 24.19 12.60 -9.72
CA ALA A 4 22.94 13.07 -10.28
C ALA A 4 22.76 12.43 -11.68
N ASP A 5 21.61 11.77 -11.89
CA ASP A 5 21.27 11.23 -13.20
C ASP A 5 21.23 12.35 -14.25
N ALA A 6 21.54 12.01 -15.50
CA ALA A 6 21.39 12.95 -16.61
C ALA A 6 19.91 13.40 -16.67
N PRO A 7 19.65 14.68 -16.96
CA PRO A 7 18.28 15.14 -17.14
C PRO A 7 17.56 14.34 -18.22
N VAL A 8 16.26 14.10 -18.04
CA VAL A 8 15.42 13.41 -19.03
C VAL A 8 14.35 14.38 -19.52
N LEU A 9 14.30 14.59 -20.83
CA LEU A 9 13.27 15.38 -21.49
C LEU A 9 12.38 14.49 -22.35
N ILE A 10 11.11 14.35 -21.97
CA ILE A 10 10.11 13.68 -22.81
C ILE A 10 9.39 14.78 -23.60
N GLN A 11 9.48 14.72 -24.94
CA GLN A 11 8.92 15.74 -25.85
C GLN A 11 7.67 15.23 -26.57
N ASN A 12 6.81 16.14 -27.02
CA ASN A 12 5.67 15.87 -27.89
C ASN A 12 4.65 14.87 -27.32
N ALA A 13 4.57 14.71 -26.01
CA ALA A 13 3.68 13.76 -25.34
C ALA A 13 2.34 14.39 -24.97
N THR A 14 1.34 13.53 -24.75
CA THR A 14 0.11 13.88 -24.02
C THR A 14 0.39 13.71 -22.53
N ILE A 15 0.44 14.79 -21.79
CA ILE A 15 0.80 14.81 -20.36
C ILE A 15 -0.48 14.93 -19.52
N LEU A 16 -0.80 13.87 -18.78
CA LEU A 16 -1.94 13.80 -17.87
C LEU A 16 -1.50 14.27 -16.48
N THR A 17 -1.72 15.54 -16.17
CA THR A 17 -1.23 16.12 -14.91
C THR A 17 -2.01 15.67 -13.68
N VAL A 18 -3.21 15.17 -13.87
CA VAL A 18 -4.24 14.78 -12.88
C VAL A 18 -4.90 16.00 -12.20
N THR A 19 -4.13 17.00 -11.78
CA THR A 19 -4.66 18.18 -11.04
C THR A 19 -4.89 19.41 -11.91
N LYS A 20 -4.23 19.49 -13.08
CA LYS A 20 -4.27 20.68 -13.97
C LYS A 20 -4.73 20.33 -15.40
N GLY A 21 -5.35 19.16 -15.57
CA GLY A 21 -5.82 18.69 -16.87
C GLY A 21 -4.72 18.11 -17.76
N GLU A 22 -5.02 18.00 -19.05
CA GLU A 22 -4.13 17.47 -20.09
C GLU A 22 -3.29 18.60 -20.70
N VAL A 23 -2.01 18.33 -20.92
CA VAL A 23 -1.07 19.21 -21.62
C VAL A 23 -0.44 18.46 -22.79
N LYS A 24 -0.53 18.97 -24.00
CA LYS A 24 0.25 18.47 -25.15
C LYS A 24 1.58 19.21 -25.19
N GLY A 25 2.69 18.50 -24.95
CA GLY A 25 3.97 19.18 -24.85
C GLY A 25 5.08 18.30 -24.30
N SER A 26 5.87 18.86 -23.43
CA SER A 26 7.11 18.26 -22.93
C SER A 26 7.21 18.35 -21.42
N ILE A 27 7.86 17.39 -20.80
CA ILE A 27 8.19 17.36 -19.39
C ILE A 27 9.69 17.11 -19.20
N LEU A 28 10.33 17.90 -18.34
CA LEU A 28 11.74 17.79 -17.97
C LEU A 28 11.87 17.24 -16.55
N LEU A 29 12.58 16.12 -16.42
CA LEU A 29 12.97 15.51 -15.16
C LEU A 29 14.44 15.87 -14.91
N GLN A 30 14.73 16.50 -13.77
CA GLN A 30 16.09 16.94 -13.42
C GLN A 30 16.28 16.98 -11.91
N ASN A 31 17.40 16.50 -11.42
CA ASN A 31 17.74 16.50 -9.99
C ASN A 31 16.65 15.83 -9.12
N GLY A 32 16.10 14.73 -9.60
CA GLY A 32 15.04 13.98 -8.88
C GLY A 32 13.65 14.63 -8.90
N LYS A 33 13.49 15.75 -9.60
CA LYS A 33 12.26 16.55 -9.61
C LYS A 33 11.72 16.78 -11.02
N ILE A 34 10.43 17.06 -11.09
CA ILE A 34 9.82 17.64 -12.29
C ILE A 34 10.26 19.11 -12.36
N ALA A 35 11.17 19.40 -13.29
CA ALA A 35 11.75 20.73 -13.42
C ALA A 35 10.89 21.69 -14.26
N GLN A 36 10.29 21.18 -15.35
CA GLN A 36 9.44 21.99 -16.25
C GLN A 36 8.37 21.10 -16.89
N ILE A 37 7.21 21.71 -17.16
CA ILE A 37 6.13 21.15 -17.99
C ILE A 37 5.60 22.27 -18.87
N GLY A 38 5.43 22.02 -20.17
CA GLY A 38 4.88 23.01 -21.09
C GLY A 38 4.91 22.55 -22.55
N GLU A 39 4.32 23.34 -23.44
CA GLU A 39 4.29 23.04 -24.89
C GLU A 39 5.70 22.94 -25.48
N LYS A 40 6.60 23.83 -25.04
CA LYS A 40 7.98 23.87 -25.49
C LYS A 40 8.91 23.95 -24.29
N VAL A 41 9.65 22.87 -24.05
CA VAL A 41 10.71 22.80 -23.04
C VAL A 41 12.02 22.51 -23.75
N LEU A 42 13.06 23.29 -23.44
CA LEU A 42 14.38 23.08 -24.04
C LEU A 42 15.14 22.01 -23.28
N ALA A 43 15.83 21.13 -24.03
CA ALA A 43 16.70 20.13 -23.45
C ALA A 43 17.94 20.82 -22.84
N PRO A 44 18.25 20.67 -21.56
CA PRO A 44 19.52 21.12 -21.02
C PRO A 44 20.68 20.30 -21.59
N GLN A 45 21.89 20.80 -21.46
CA GLN A 45 23.08 20.10 -21.93
C GLN A 45 23.20 18.72 -21.23
N GLY A 46 23.44 17.69 -22.01
CA GLY A 46 23.59 16.31 -21.51
C GLY A 46 22.27 15.61 -21.20
N ALA A 47 21.13 16.20 -21.53
CA ALA A 47 19.84 15.55 -21.33
C ALA A 47 19.62 14.38 -22.30
N THR A 48 19.02 13.28 -21.78
CA THR A 48 18.41 12.23 -22.59
C THR A 48 17.08 12.74 -23.11
N VAL A 49 16.94 12.79 -24.45
CA VAL A 49 15.71 13.25 -25.10
C VAL A 49 14.91 12.06 -25.60
N ILE A 50 13.64 11.97 -25.21
CA ILE A 50 12.72 10.88 -25.59
C ILE A 50 11.58 11.49 -26.41
N ASP A 51 11.32 10.95 -27.59
CA ASP A 51 10.14 11.32 -28.39
C ASP A 51 8.88 10.62 -27.83
N GLY A 52 7.97 11.42 -27.32
CA GLY A 52 6.67 11.03 -26.77
C GLY A 52 5.52 11.18 -27.77
N SER A 53 5.78 11.37 -29.06
CA SER A 53 4.74 11.49 -30.07
C SER A 53 3.79 10.29 -30.03
N GLY A 54 2.49 10.55 -29.86
CA GLY A 54 1.46 9.51 -29.72
C GLY A 54 1.47 8.76 -28.39
N LYS A 55 2.34 9.14 -27.45
CA LYS A 55 2.49 8.52 -26.14
C LYS A 55 1.89 9.40 -25.04
N TYR A 56 1.65 8.79 -23.89
CA TYR A 56 1.08 9.44 -22.73
C TYR A 56 2.06 9.44 -21.56
N VAL A 57 2.11 10.54 -20.84
CA VAL A 57 2.88 10.69 -19.61
C VAL A 57 1.93 10.95 -18.45
N MET A 58 2.08 10.22 -17.37
CA MET A 58 1.29 10.40 -16.15
C MET A 58 2.14 10.27 -14.89
N PRO A 59 1.64 10.68 -13.71
CA PRO A 59 2.33 10.44 -12.44
C PRO A 59 2.45 8.94 -12.16
N GLY A 60 3.42 8.55 -11.36
CA GLY A 60 3.53 7.20 -10.82
C GLY A 60 2.27 6.77 -10.10
N ILE A 61 1.88 5.51 -10.29
CA ILE A 61 0.76 4.89 -9.58
C ILE A 61 1.16 4.65 -8.13
N ILE A 62 0.23 4.90 -7.21
CA ILE A 62 0.40 4.72 -5.77
C ILE A 62 -0.61 3.70 -5.28
N ASP A 63 -0.12 2.65 -4.63
CA ASP A 63 -0.96 1.67 -3.95
C ASP A 63 -1.06 1.98 -2.46
N CYS A 64 -2.25 2.35 -1.99
CA CYS A 64 -2.49 2.70 -0.60
C CYS A 64 -2.50 1.48 0.34
N HIS A 65 -2.55 0.25 -0.19
CA HIS A 65 -2.61 -0.97 0.59
C HIS A 65 -1.96 -2.15 -0.12
N SER A 66 -0.78 -2.53 0.32
CA SER A 66 -0.07 -3.68 -0.21
C SER A 66 0.64 -4.47 0.88
N HIS A 67 0.96 -5.71 0.57
CA HIS A 67 1.73 -6.63 1.40
C HIS A 67 2.96 -7.18 0.67
N ILE A 68 3.28 -6.69 -0.53
CA ILE A 68 4.52 -7.08 -1.25
C ILE A 68 5.74 -6.69 -0.43
N MET A 69 6.87 -7.24 -0.76
CA MET A 69 8.16 -7.04 -0.10
C MET A 69 8.16 -7.27 1.42
N ALA A 70 7.14 -7.89 2.00
CA ALA A 70 7.08 -8.21 3.42
C ALA A 70 6.76 -9.69 3.63
N GLU A 71 7.47 -10.32 4.57
CA GLU A 71 7.27 -11.70 4.93
C GLU A 71 6.65 -11.79 6.33
N ALA A 72 5.80 -12.82 6.57
CA ALA A 72 5.16 -13.02 7.88
C ALA A 72 4.44 -11.77 8.41
N ILE A 73 3.57 -11.19 7.60
CA ILE A 73 2.93 -9.88 7.82
C ILE A 73 1.99 -9.78 9.03
N ASN A 74 1.74 -10.86 9.77
CA ASN A 74 0.81 -10.89 10.90
C ASN A 74 1.49 -11.34 12.19
N GLU A 75 1.50 -10.49 13.22
CA GLU A 75 1.73 -10.93 14.60
C GLU A 75 0.39 -11.26 15.25
N GLY A 76 -0.10 -12.47 14.98
CA GLY A 76 -1.46 -12.89 15.34
C GLY A 76 -1.66 -13.38 16.77
N SER A 77 -0.61 -13.44 17.61
CA SER A 77 -0.65 -14.03 18.95
C SER A 77 -1.43 -13.19 19.98
N VAL A 78 -1.52 -11.87 19.77
CA VAL A 78 -2.23 -10.92 20.65
C VAL A 78 -3.24 -10.09 19.86
N SER A 79 -4.23 -9.51 20.55
CA SER A 79 -5.29 -8.72 19.90
C SER A 79 -4.86 -7.31 19.52
N VAL A 80 -3.85 -6.79 20.23
CA VAL A 80 -3.22 -5.50 19.99
C VAL A 80 -1.73 -5.75 19.82
N SER A 81 -1.21 -5.55 18.63
CA SER A 81 0.21 -5.73 18.27
C SER A 81 0.86 -4.45 17.76
N SER A 82 0.41 -3.29 18.26
CA SER A 82 0.88 -1.96 17.86
C SER A 82 2.38 -1.73 18.00
N MET A 83 3.07 -2.52 18.87
CA MET A 83 4.51 -2.45 19.09
C MET A 83 5.34 -2.97 17.90
N VAL A 84 4.82 -3.90 17.09
CA VAL A 84 5.57 -4.46 15.96
C VAL A 84 5.54 -3.53 14.74
N GLY A 85 6.53 -3.63 13.88
CA GLY A 85 6.64 -2.85 12.65
C GLY A 85 6.86 -3.72 11.42
N ILE A 86 6.12 -3.46 10.34
CA ILE A 86 6.31 -4.17 9.08
C ILE A 86 7.71 -3.92 8.49
N GLU A 87 8.36 -2.83 8.88
CA GLU A 87 9.71 -2.48 8.44
C GLU A 87 10.77 -3.51 8.84
N ASP A 88 10.51 -4.31 9.90
CA ASP A 88 11.44 -5.29 10.41
C ASP A 88 11.47 -6.59 9.56
N VAL A 89 10.54 -6.75 8.63
CA VAL A 89 10.38 -7.96 7.79
C VAL A 89 10.37 -7.64 6.27
N LEU A 90 10.95 -6.51 5.89
CA LEU A 90 11.02 -6.09 4.48
C LEU A 90 12.06 -6.92 3.70
N ASN A 91 11.65 -7.45 2.56
CA ASN A 91 12.50 -8.13 1.59
C ASN A 91 12.62 -7.27 0.31
N PRO A 92 13.73 -6.54 0.10
CA PRO A 92 13.92 -5.72 -1.09
C PRO A 92 14.15 -6.50 -2.39
N GLU A 93 14.34 -7.83 -2.28
CA GLU A 93 14.55 -8.73 -3.43
C GLU A 93 13.25 -9.41 -3.90
N ASP A 94 12.10 -9.08 -3.30
CA ASP A 94 10.82 -9.62 -3.73
C ASP A 94 10.53 -9.21 -5.18
N ILE A 95 10.40 -10.19 -6.06
CA ILE A 95 10.14 -9.96 -7.49
C ILE A 95 8.82 -9.21 -7.74
N ALA A 96 7.90 -9.22 -6.79
CA ALA A 96 6.66 -8.45 -6.88
C ALA A 96 6.91 -6.94 -7.03
N ILE A 97 8.02 -6.41 -6.47
CA ILE A 97 8.43 -5.02 -6.64
C ILE A 97 8.69 -4.71 -8.12
N TYR A 98 9.48 -5.55 -8.79
CA TYR A 98 9.78 -5.36 -10.22
C TYR A 98 8.54 -5.52 -11.11
N ARG A 99 7.66 -6.46 -10.75
CA ARG A 99 6.38 -6.65 -11.44
C ARG A 99 5.45 -5.46 -11.26
N ALA A 100 5.40 -4.88 -10.06
CA ALA A 100 4.65 -3.66 -9.77
C ALA A 100 5.16 -2.47 -10.59
N LEU A 101 6.49 -2.28 -10.68
CA LEU A 101 7.11 -1.30 -11.56
C LEU A 101 6.70 -1.46 -13.02
N ALA A 102 6.71 -2.70 -13.54
CA ALA A 102 6.27 -2.99 -14.91
C ALA A 102 4.78 -2.63 -15.16
N GLY A 103 3.98 -2.53 -14.09
CA GLY A 103 2.60 -2.03 -14.08
C GLY A 103 2.49 -0.53 -13.80
N GLY A 104 3.60 0.17 -13.55
CA GLY A 104 3.61 1.61 -13.31
C GLY A 104 3.51 2.03 -11.84
N VAL A 105 3.55 1.10 -10.89
CA VAL A 105 3.52 1.46 -9.46
C VAL A 105 4.88 1.97 -9.03
N THR A 106 4.92 3.19 -8.49
CA THR A 106 6.15 3.84 -8.01
C THR A 106 6.22 3.93 -6.49
N THR A 107 5.06 3.88 -5.82
CA THR A 107 4.96 4.03 -4.36
C THR A 107 3.89 3.09 -3.82
N ALA A 108 4.13 2.46 -2.68
CA ALA A 108 3.14 1.64 -1.98
C ALA A 108 3.23 1.83 -0.47
N ASN A 109 2.07 1.74 0.20
CA ASN A 109 2.00 1.61 1.64
C ASN A 109 2.01 0.12 1.99
N ILE A 110 3.05 -0.32 2.68
CA ILE A 110 3.22 -1.71 3.11
C ILE A 110 2.67 -1.85 4.52
N LEU A 111 1.67 -2.71 4.68
CA LEU A 111 0.91 -2.82 5.91
C LEU A 111 1.13 -4.17 6.62
N HIS A 112 1.00 -4.13 7.95
CA HIS A 112 0.70 -5.33 8.73
C HIS A 112 -0.62 -5.96 8.24
N GLY A 113 -0.73 -7.26 8.26
CA GLY A 113 -1.96 -7.97 7.86
C GLY A 113 -3.14 -7.69 8.81
N SER A 114 -4.28 -8.35 8.55
CA SER A 114 -5.54 -8.04 9.23
C SER A 114 -5.88 -9.00 10.39
N ALA A 115 -4.89 -9.71 10.95
CA ALA A 115 -5.13 -10.69 12.01
C ALA A 115 -5.52 -10.11 13.37
N ASN A 116 -5.31 -8.83 13.62
CA ASN A 116 -5.46 -8.17 14.92
C ASN A 116 -6.44 -7.01 14.83
N SER A 117 -7.26 -6.79 15.89
CA SER A 117 -8.12 -5.60 15.97
C SER A 117 -7.30 -4.30 15.87
N ILE A 118 -6.13 -4.28 16.52
CA ILE A 118 -5.07 -3.29 16.30
C ILE A 118 -3.80 -4.06 15.96
N GLY A 119 -3.34 -3.91 14.72
CA GLY A 119 -2.13 -4.54 14.18
C GLY A 119 -0.90 -3.67 14.32
N GLY A 120 0.14 -3.99 13.55
CA GLY A 120 1.43 -3.33 13.59
C GLY A 120 1.51 -2.01 12.81
N LYS A 121 2.64 -1.37 12.94
CA LYS A 121 3.02 -0.13 12.23
C LYS A 121 3.20 -0.42 10.74
N THR A 122 2.85 0.56 9.89
CA THR A 122 2.96 0.51 8.43
C THR A 122 4.09 1.42 7.94
N ILE A 123 4.53 1.22 6.71
CA ILE A 123 5.56 2.05 6.09
C ILE A 123 5.25 2.33 4.62
N VAL A 124 5.52 3.56 4.18
CA VAL A 124 5.42 3.94 2.76
C VAL A 124 6.78 3.71 2.09
N MET A 125 6.76 3.00 0.96
CA MET A 125 7.96 2.63 0.21
C MET A 125 7.89 3.17 -1.23
N LYS A 126 9.03 3.61 -1.79
CA LYS A 126 9.21 3.82 -3.23
C LYS A 126 9.76 2.54 -3.86
N MET A 127 9.24 2.16 -5.00
CA MET A 127 9.58 0.90 -5.68
C MET A 127 10.97 0.98 -6.39
N ARG A 128 11.99 1.36 -5.66
CA ARG A 128 13.38 1.54 -6.13
C ARG A 128 14.10 0.19 -6.23
N TRP A 129 13.66 -0.64 -7.18
CA TRP A 129 14.19 -1.98 -7.43
C TRP A 129 15.73 -2.01 -7.49
N GLY A 130 16.33 -2.99 -6.81
CA GLY A 130 17.78 -3.15 -6.73
C GLY A 130 18.45 -2.31 -5.64
N ARG A 131 17.68 -1.60 -4.82
CA ARG A 131 18.15 -0.91 -3.62
C ARG A 131 17.90 -1.77 -2.37
N ASN A 132 18.58 -1.46 -1.28
CA ASN A 132 18.25 -2.06 0.01
C ASN A 132 16.93 -1.47 0.57
N ALA A 133 16.37 -2.10 1.59
CA ALA A 133 15.08 -1.71 2.15
C ALA A 133 15.08 -0.27 2.70
N ASP A 134 16.17 0.19 3.31
CA ASP A 134 16.26 1.55 3.85
C ASP A 134 16.24 2.60 2.74
N ASP A 135 16.96 2.36 1.63
CA ASP A 135 16.98 3.26 0.47
C ASP A 135 15.64 3.30 -0.29
N MET A 136 14.76 2.31 -0.05
CA MET A 136 13.43 2.27 -0.64
C MET A 136 12.38 3.01 0.20
N LYS A 137 12.63 3.33 1.46
CA LYS A 137 11.69 4.09 2.31
C LYS A 137 11.35 5.43 1.69
N PHE A 138 10.07 5.82 1.78
CA PHE A 138 9.63 7.17 1.41
C PHE A 138 9.98 8.12 2.55
N GLU A 139 11.10 8.79 2.43
CA GLU A 139 11.61 9.68 3.47
C GLU A 139 10.62 10.82 3.78
N GLY A 140 10.31 11.02 5.06
CA GLY A 140 9.40 12.06 5.54
C GLY A 140 7.92 11.73 5.42
N ALA A 141 7.55 10.52 4.97
CA ALA A 141 6.17 10.06 5.05
C ALA A 141 5.73 9.93 6.52
N MET A 142 4.48 10.30 6.82
CA MET A 142 3.93 10.09 8.15
C MET A 142 3.85 8.60 8.47
N PRO A 143 4.18 8.19 9.72
CA PRO A 143 4.03 6.79 10.12
C PRO A 143 2.56 6.39 10.17
N GLY A 144 2.28 5.13 9.88
CA GLY A 144 0.94 4.56 9.93
C GLY A 144 0.82 3.39 10.89
N ILE A 145 -0.41 2.94 11.10
CA ILE A 145 -0.76 1.74 11.86
C ILE A 145 -1.98 1.05 11.23
N LYS A 146 -1.97 -0.27 11.24
CA LYS A 146 -3.06 -1.09 10.70
C LYS A 146 -4.07 -1.45 11.79
N PHE A 147 -5.34 -1.14 11.56
CA PHE A 147 -6.46 -1.69 12.30
C PHE A 147 -7.20 -2.70 11.43
N ALA A 148 -7.96 -3.61 12.05
CA ALA A 148 -8.81 -4.51 11.30
C ALA A 148 -10.12 -4.81 12.02
N LEU A 149 -11.18 -4.83 11.24
CA LEU A 149 -12.53 -5.22 11.59
C LEU A 149 -12.90 -6.53 10.88
N GLY A 150 -14.10 -7.02 11.12
CA GLY A 150 -14.62 -8.15 10.39
C GLY A 150 -14.20 -9.50 10.91
N GLU A 151 -14.19 -10.47 10.02
CA GLU A 151 -13.94 -11.84 10.40
C GLU A 151 -12.46 -12.16 10.64
N ASN A 152 -11.55 -11.40 10.07
CA ASN A 152 -10.12 -11.69 10.16
C ASN A 152 -9.60 -11.61 11.61
N PRO A 153 -9.77 -10.49 12.37
CA PRO A 153 -9.27 -10.41 13.74
C PRO A 153 -9.95 -11.36 14.70
N LYS A 154 -11.22 -11.70 14.49
CA LYS A 154 -11.96 -12.66 15.35
C LYS A 154 -11.59 -14.12 15.09
N ARG A 155 -10.99 -14.44 13.94
CA ARG A 155 -10.58 -15.81 13.59
C ARG A 155 -9.11 -16.08 13.84
N ALA A 156 -8.30 -15.04 14.02
CA ALA A 156 -6.85 -15.18 14.13
C ALA A 156 -6.37 -15.99 15.36
N GLY A 157 -7.25 -16.24 16.32
CA GLY A 157 -6.95 -17.13 17.46
C GLY A 157 -7.39 -18.59 17.29
N ALA A 158 -8.19 -18.90 16.29
CA ALA A 158 -8.43 -20.29 15.89
C ALA A 158 -7.27 -20.67 14.97
N SER A 159 -6.53 -21.74 15.31
CA SER A 159 -5.41 -22.23 14.51
C SER A 159 -5.70 -22.09 13.03
N ALA A 160 -4.80 -21.45 12.29
CA ALA A 160 -4.88 -21.18 10.85
C ALA A 160 -4.83 -22.48 10.00
N GLY A 161 -5.37 -23.59 10.52
CA GLY A 161 -5.56 -24.87 9.87
C GLY A 161 -7.01 -24.99 9.41
N ARG A 162 -7.21 -25.35 8.16
CA ARG A 162 -8.50 -25.73 7.58
C ARG A 162 -9.24 -26.68 8.53
N GLY A 163 -10.36 -26.25 9.15
CA GLY A 163 -11.30 -27.12 9.85
C GLY A 163 -11.37 -27.04 11.37
N GLY A 164 -10.77 -26.07 12.03
CA GLY A 164 -10.92 -25.86 13.47
C GLY A 164 -12.35 -25.40 13.82
N ALA A 165 -13.04 -26.15 14.69
CA ALA A 165 -14.37 -25.78 15.17
C ALA A 165 -14.33 -24.44 15.91
N PRO A 166 -15.35 -23.55 15.78
CA PRO A 166 -15.43 -22.33 16.56
C PRO A 166 -15.52 -22.70 18.07
N GLY A 167 -14.60 -22.18 18.89
CA GLY A 167 -14.76 -22.17 20.32
C GLY A 167 -13.76 -22.95 21.17
N THR A 168 -12.71 -23.54 20.64
CA THR A 168 -11.70 -24.24 21.46
C THR A 168 -10.36 -23.49 21.45
N GLY A 169 -10.15 -22.63 22.45
CA GLY A 169 -8.82 -22.11 22.78
C GLY A 169 -8.32 -20.94 21.94
N GLY A 170 -9.19 -20.15 21.31
CA GLY A 170 -8.82 -19.00 20.53
C GLY A 170 -8.59 -17.73 21.37
N ARG A 171 -7.72 -16.85 20.86
CA ARG A 171 -7.53 -15.50 21.39
C ARG A 171 -8.85 -14.70 21.29
N TYR A 172 -9.17 -13.88 22.31
CA TYR A 172 -10.17 -12.82 22.19
C TYR A 172 -9.71 -11.79 21.12
N PRO A 173 -10.61 -11.21 20.27
CA PRO A 173 -12.07 -11.36 20.26
C PRO A 173 -12.54 -12.54 19.38
N ALA A 174 -13.71 -13.09 19.73
CA ALA A 174 -14.38 -14.12 18.94
C ALA A 174 -15.55 -13.57 18.10
N THR A 175 -15.95 -12.33 18.32
CA THR A 175 -17.09 -11.67 17.67
C THR A 175 -16.77 -10.26 17.21
N ARG A 176 -17.64 -9.67 16.35
CA ARG A 176 -17.52 -8.25 15.95
C ARG A 176 -17.69 -7.30 17.14
N MET A 177 -18.55 -7.64 18.11
CA MET A 177 -18.68 -6.88 19.37
C MET A 177 -17.36 -6.84 20.15
N GLY A 178 -16.68 -8.00 20.23
CA GLY A 178 -15.38 -8.06 20.88
C GLY A 178 -14.28 -7.30 20.16
N VAL A 179 -14.37 -7.11 18.83
CA VAL A 179 -13.43 -6.24 18.08
C VAL A 179 -13.55 -4.79 18.55
N GLU A 180 -14.77 -4.28 18.71
CA GLU A 180 -15.01 -2.94 19.27
C GLU A 180 -14.43 -2.80 20.67
N ASP A 181 -14.72 -3.78 21.55
CA ASP A 181 -14.27 -3.78 22.94
C ASP A 181 -12.72 -3.73 23.05
N VAL A 182 -12.02 -4.55 22.25
CA VAL A 182 -10.55 -4.51 22.20
C VAL A 182 -10.03 -3.12 21.81
N ILE A 183 -10.63 -2.47 20.82
CA ILE A 183 -10.19 -1.14 20.39
C ILE A 183 -10.45 -0.11 21.50
N ARG A 184 -11.63 -0.14 22.12
CA ARG A 184 -11.98 0.76 23.24
C ARG A 184 -11.06 0.57 24.44
N GLU A 185 -10.81 -0.67 24.84
CA GLU A 185 -9.89 -0.97 25.94
C GLU A 185 -8.47 -0.46 25.64
N ALA A 186 -7.97 -0.70 24.44
CA ALA A 186 -6.64 -0.23 24.04
C ALA A 186 -6.52 1.30 24.12
N PHE A 187 -7.53 2.06 23.66
CA PHE A 187 -7.51 3.51 23.75
C PHE A 187 -7.76 4.04 25.17
N ASN A 188 -8.52 3.34 26.03
CA ASN A 188 -8.59 3.65 27.45
C ASN A 188 -7.20 3.55 28.09
N ASN A 189 -6.49 2.46 27.84
CA ASN A 189 -5.13 2.24 28.36
C ASN A 189 -4.13 3.27 27.80
N ALA A 190 -4.24 3.62 26.50
CA ALA A 190 -3.41 4.66 25.89
C ALA A 190 -3.62 6.05 26.54
N LYS A 191 -4.88 6.42 26.83
CA LYS A 191 -5.18 7.67 27.53
C LYS A 191 -4.62 7.69 28.96
N ILE A 192 -4.72 6.57 29.69
CA ILE A 192 -4.11 6.44 31.02
C ILE A 192 -2.59 6.60 30.94
N TYR A 193 -1.96 5.92 29.99
CA TYR A 193 -0.52 6.01 29.73
C TYR A 193 -0.09 7.45 29.41
N GLN A 194 -0.82 8.12 28.52
CA GLN A 194 -0.57 9.52 28.17
C GLN A 194 -0.70 10.46 29.38
N ALA A 195 -1.73 10.27 30.20
CA ALA A 195 -1.96 11.08 31.41
C ALA A 195 -0.83 10.89 32.43
N ASN A 196 -0.34 9.65 32.64
CA ASN A 196 0.77 9.37 33.53
C ASN A 196 2.07 10.08 33.09
N TRP A 197 2.37 10.08 31.79
CA TRP A 197 3.50 10.82 31.26
C TRP A 197 3.33 12.34 31.38
N ALA A 198 2.13 12.85 31.16
CA ALA A 198 1.82 14.26 31.32
C ALA A 198 2.02 14.74 32.80
N ASP A 199 1.53 13.96 33.76
CA ASP A 199 1.73 14.23 35.20
C ASP A 199 3.21 14.24 35.59
N TYR A 200 3.95 13.19 35.15
CA TYR A 200 5.40 13.14 35.39
C TYR A 200 6.12 14.37 34.82
N ASN A 201 5.83 14.75 33.57
CA ASN A 201 6.46 15.89 32.92
C ASN A 201 6.10 17.21 33.63
N ALA A 202 4.86 17.37 34.09
CA ALA A 202 4.42 18.54 34.85
C ALA A 202 5.14 18.67 36.21
N LYS A 203 5.31 17.57 36.94
CA LYS A 203 6.08 17.49 38.18
C LYS A 203 7.55 17.83 37.95
N LYS A 204 8.16 17.20 36.93
CA LYS A 204 9.55 17.45 36.56
C LYS A 204 9.80 18.92 36.19
N ALA A 205 8.87 19.55 35.45
CA ALA A 205 8.97 20.97 35.09
C ALA A 205 8.94 21.90 36.29
N LYS A 206 8.31 21.49 37.42
CA LYS A 206 8.29 22.21 38.69
C LYS A 206 9.50 21.92 39.60
N GLY A 207 10.41 21.05 39.19
CA GLY A 207 11.54 20.59 40.00
C GLY A 207 11.16 19.60 41.11
N GLU A 208 9.97 19.01 41.03
CA GLU A 208 9.49 18.01 41.98
C GLU A 208 10.15 16.66 41.71
N ILE A 209 10.40 15.88 42.78
CA ILE A 209 10.90 14.51 42.63
C ILE A 209 9.76 13.62 42.12
N ALA A 210 9.94 13.03 40.94
CA ALA A 210 8.97 12.12 40.34
C ALA A 210 9.69 10.95 39.68
N ILE A 211 9.08 9.77 39.74
CA ILE A 211 9.57 8.56 39.06
C ILE A 211 8.92 8.54 37.67
N PRO A 212 9.72 8.40 36.57
CA PRO A 212 9.14 8.31 35.22
C PRO A 212 8.29 7.05 35.10
N PRO A 213 7.14 7.12 34.40
CA PRO A 213 6.38 5.92 34.06
C PRO A 213 7.24 4.94 33.25
N ALA A 214 7.02 3.63 33.42
CA ALA A 214 7.63 2.63 32.56
C ALA A 214 7.19 2.84 31.12
N ARG A 215 8.11 2.65 30.17
CA ARG A 215 7.76 2.67 28.75
C ARG A 215 6.86 1.48 28.40
N ASP A 216 5.81 1.74 27.67
CA ASP A 216 4.92 0.72 27.13
C ASP A 216 4.92 0.84 25.59
N LEU A 217 5.65 -0.06 24.93
CA LEU A 217 5.81 -0.06 23.48
C LEU A 217 4.50 -0.34 22.73
N GLN A 218 3.52 -0.96 23.40
CA GLN A 218 2.19 -1.18 22.84
C GLN A 218 1.34 0.09 22.90
N MET A 219 1.48 0.90 23.97
CA MET A 219 0.70 2.12 24.13
C MET A 219 1.29 3.33 23.39
N GLU A 220 2.60 3.40 23.20
CA GLU A 220 3.26 4.52 22.52
C GLU A 220 2.67 4.80 21.12
N PRO A 221 2.48 3.83 20.20
CA PRO A 221 1.87 4.10 18.89
C PRO A 221 0.41 4.54 18.96
N LEU A 222 -0.34 4.11 19.99
CA LEU A 222 -1.72 4.54 20.19
C LEU A 222 -1.81 5.97 20.71
N VAL A 223 -0.85 6.40 21.55
CA VAL A 223 -0.71 7.81 21.94
C VAL A 223 -0.36 8.67 20.73
N GLU A 224 0.51 8.21 19.82
CA GLU A 224 0.80 8.92 18.58
C GLU A 224 -0.45 9.06 17.69
N VAL A 225 -1.36 8.07 17.69
CA VAL A 225 -2.67 8.15 17.02
C VAL A 225 -3.53 9.25 17.68
N LEU A 226 -3.65 9.27 19.01
CA LEU A 226 -4.40 10.29 19.75
C LEU A 226 -3.85 11.71 19.50
N GLU A 227 -2.56 11.84 19.29
CA GLU A 227 -1.88 13.10 19.00
C GLU A 227 -1.88 13.49 17.51
N GLY A 228 -2.47 12.66 16.63
CA GLY A 228 -2.48 12.89 15.19
C GLY A 228 -1.13 12.73 14.50
N LYS A 229 -0.18 12.07 15.15
CA LYS A 229 1.19 11.83 14.65
C LYS A 229 1.32 10.52 13.87
N ARG A 230 0.32 9.65 13.92
CA ARG A 230 0.28 8.34 13.25
C ARG A 230 -1.05 8.15 12.53
N LEU A 231 -1.00 7.75 11.26
CA LEU A 231 -2.17 7.55 10.40
C LEU A 231 -2.80 6.18 10.66
N VAL A 232 -4.12 6.15 10.88
CA VAL A 232 -4.86 4.89 11.04
C VAL A 232 -5.39 4.42 9.70
N HIS A 233 -5.01 3.20 9.29
CA HIS A 233 -5.51 2.49 8.13
C HIS A 233 -6.30 1.27 8.58
N ALA A 234 -7.61 1.23 8.34
CA ALA A 234 -8.50 0.24 8.93
C ALA A 234 -9.11 -0.69 7.88
N HIS A 235 -8.74 -1.98 7.91
CA HIS A 235 -9.39 -3.02 7.13
C HIS A 235 -10.86 -3.17 7.58
N CYS A 236 -11.79 -3.06 6.66
CA CYS A 236 -13.23 -3.18 6.92
C CYS A 236 -14.00 -3.53 5.64
N TYR A 237 -15.18 -4.14 5.81
CA TYR A 237 -16.09 -4.43 4.69
C TYR A 237 -17.49 -3.89 4.95
N ARG A 238 -18.09 -4.20 6.09
CA ARG A 238 -19.50 -4.00 6.40
C ARG A 238 -19.78 -2.61 6.95
N GLN A 239 -20.96 -2.07 6.58
CA GLN A 239 -21.39 -0.74 7.02
C GLN A 239 -21.51 -0.57 8.54
N ASP A 240 -22.01 -1.61 9.23
CA ASP A 240 -22.19 -1.59 10.69
C ASP A 240 -20.84 -1.44 11.42
N GLU A 241 -19.82 -2.16 10.96
CA GLU A 241 -18.48 -2.09 11.52
C GLU A 241 -17.76 -0.79 11.16
N ILE A 242 -17.98 -0.27 9.93
CA ILE A 242 -17.47 1.04 9.53
C ILE A 242 -18.02 2.13 10.45
N LEU A 243 -19.33 2.18 10.65
CA LEU A 243 -19.97 3.15 11.54
C LEU A 243 -19.49 2.99 12.98
N MET A 244 -19.40 1.76 13.48
CA MET A 244 -18.86 1.47 14.82
C MET A 244 -17.47 2.09 14.99
N LEU A 245 -16.53 1.84 14.07
CA LEU A 245 -15.17 2.35 14.18
C LEU A 245 -15.13 3.89 14.10
N LEU A 246 -15.95 4.50 13.24
CA LEU A 246 -16.06 5.95 13.16
C LEU A 246 -16.56 6.55 14.47
N HIS A 247 -17.56 5.93 15.13
CA HIS A 247 -18.04 6.37 16.45
C HIS A 247 -16.98 6.20 17.54
N VAL A 248 -16.23 5.08 17.53
CA VAL A 248 -15.11 4.89 18.46
C VAL A 248 -14.06 5.99 18.26
N ALA A 249 -13.75 6.34 17.01
CA ALA A 249 -12.81 7.42 16.72
C ALA A 249 -13.31 8.78 17.24
N ASP A 250 -14.61 9.07 17.09
CA ASP A 250 -15.23 10.28 17.64
C ASP A 250 -15.15 10.30 19.17
N ASP A 251 -15.48 9.19 19.85
CA ASP A 251 -15.48 9.08 21.33
C ASP A 251 -14.09 9.28 21.94
N TYR A 252 -13.05 8.81 21.27
CA TYR A 252 -11.67 8.92 21.76
C TYR A 252 -10.92 10.14 21.22
N GLY A 253 -11.44 10.80 20.17
CA GLY A 253 -10.87 12.01 19.61
C GLY A 253 -9.68 11.73 18.68
N PHE A 254 -9.67 10.61 17.94
CA PHE A 254 -8.68 10.34 16.91
C PHE A 254 -9.31 10.24 15.52
N HIS A 255 -8.48 10.30 14.46
CA HIS A 255 -8.95 10.30 13.10
C HIS A 255 -8.61 8.98 12.39
N ILE A 256 -9.61 8.40 11.69
CA ILE A 256 -9.37 7.30 10.74
C ILE A 256 -8.94 7.92 9.41
N GLN A 257 -7.66 7.75 9.06
CA GLN A 257 -7.14 8.34 7.84
C GLN A 257 -7.70 7.66 6.59
N THR A 258 -7.77 6.32 6.60
CA THR A 258 -8.27 5.57 5.44
C THR A 258 -8.94 4.27 5.88
N LEU A 259 -10.16 4.07 5.43
CA LEU A 259 -10.87 2.78 5.47
C LEU A 259 -10.39 1.95 4.28
N GLN A 260 -9.91 0.73 4.55
CA GLN A 260 -9.35 -0.16 3.53
C GLN A 260 -10.39 -1.22 3.13
N HIS A 261 -10.47 -1.50 1.82
CA HIS A 261 -11.45 -2.37 1.17
C HIS A 261 -12.86 -1.80 1.18
N VAL A 262 -13.39 -1.45 2.31
CA VAL A 262 -14.61 -0.64 2.54
C VAL A 262 -15.77 -0.99 1.57
N LEU A 263 -16.02 -2.31 1.36
CA LEU A 263 -16.87 -2.80 0.27
C LEU A 263 -18.34 -2.36 0.37
N GLU A 264 -18.84 -2.11 1.59
CA GLU A 264 -20.16 -1.52 1.82
C GLU A 264 -20.11 0.00 2.09
N GLY A 265 -19.01 0.65 1.78
CA GLY A 265 -18.83 2.10 1.98
C GLY A 265 -19.88 2.96 1.29
N TYR A 266 -20.41 2.49 0.15
CA TYR A 266 -21.49 3.17 -0.58
C TYR A 266 -22.76 3.35 0.27
N LYS A 267 -23.02 2.47 1.25
CA LYS A 267 -24.17 2.55 2.15
C LYS A 267 -24.04 3.67 3.19
N VAL A 268 -22.81 4.04 3.54
CA VAL A 268 -22.45 5.01 4.60
C VAL A 268 -21.47 6.09 4.09
N ALA A 269 -21.54 6.37 2.79
CA ALA A 269 -20.62 7.29 2.14
C ALA A 269 -20.70 8.72 2.70
N GLN A 270 -21.88 9.15 3.15
CA GLN A 270 -22.06 10.47 3.74
C GLN A 270 -21.37 10.59 5.10
N GLU A 271 -21.49 9.59 5.95
CA GLU A 271 -20.86 9.53 7.27
C GLU A 271 -19.33 9.50 7.18
N ILE A 272 -18.81 8.79 6.16
CA ILE A 272 -17.36 8.77 5.84
C ILE A 272 -16.90 10.16 5.40
N ALA A 273 -17.64 10.77 4.45
CA ALA A 273 -17.31 12.09 3.91
C ALA A 273 -17.33 13.20 4.97
N GLN A 274 -18.35 13.20 5.85
CA GLN A 274 -18.50 14.19 6.93
C GLN A 274 -17.31 14.23 7.90
N ARG A 275 -16.60 13.10 8.06
CA ARG A 275 -15.43 12.99 8.93
C ARG A 275 -14.11 13.24 8.21
N GLY A 276 -14.13 13.48 6.90
CA GLY A 276 -12.93 13.63 6.08
C GLY A 276 -12.09 12.35 6.00
N THR A 277 -12.68 11.21 6.32
CA THR A 277 -12.03 9.90 6.23
C THR A 277 -11.91 9.49 4.78
N GLY A 278 -10.74 9.00 4.36
CA GLY A 278 -10.51 8.42 3.05
C GLY A 278 -11.05 6.99 2.94
N ALA A 279 -11.27 6.54 1.72
CA ALA A 279 -11.71 5.19 1.43
C ALA A 279 -10.86 4.59 0.31
N SER A 280 -10.30 3.40 0.52
CA SER A 280 -9.54 2.66 -0.49
C SER A 280 -10.23 1.33 -0.74
N THR A 281 -10.73 1.10 -1.96
CA THR A 281 -11.61 -0.04 -2.26
C THR A 281 -11.07 -0.91 -3.39
N PHE A 282 -11.72 -2.05 -3.62
CA PHE A 282 -11.54 -2.87 -4.82
C PHE A 282 -12.55 -2.46 -5.90
N SER A 283 -12.24 -2.76 -7.17
CA SER A 283 -13.15 -2.49 -8.28
C SER A 283 -14.26 -3.54 -8.39
N ASP A 284 -13.92 -4.83 -8.26
CA ASP A 284 -14.81 -5.94 -8.59
C ASP A 284 -14.51 -7.24 -7.83
N TRP A 285 -13.99 -7.16 -6.60
CA TRP A 285 -13.85 -8.30 -5.72
C TRP A 285 -15.18 -8.62 -5.04
N PHE A 286 -15.99 -9.43 -5.70
CA PHE A 286 -17.34 -9.78 -5.25
C PHE A 286 -17.38 -11.14 -4.58
N ALA A 287 -18.14 -11.27 -3.48
CA ALA A 287 -18.59 -12.51 -2.86
C ALA A 287 -17.47 -13.57 -2.62
N TYR A 288 -16.21 -13.19 -2.57
CA TYR A 288 -15.11 -14.14 -2.29
C TYR A 288 -15.08 -14.61 -0.83
N LYS A 289 -15.87 -13.98 0.05
CA LYS A 289 -16.20 -14.39 1.40
C LYS A 289 -17.54 -13.76 1.82
N MET A 290 -18.18 -14.33 2.88
CA MET A 290 -19.54 -13.91 3.29
C MET A 290 -19.65 -12.42 3.60
N GLU A 291 -18.68 -11.82 4.26
CA GLU A 291 -18.71 -10.38 4.59
C GLU A 291 -18.49 -9.47 3.38
N ALA A 292 -18.15 -10.02 2.22
CA ALA A 292 -18.00 -9.30 0.95
C ALA A 292 -19.21 -9.49 0.01
N ASN A 293 -20.32 -10.09 0.50
CA ASN A 293 -21.47 -10.45 -0.33
C ASN A 293 -22.19 -9.25 -0.93
N ASP A 294 -22.23 -8.11 -0.23
CA ASP A 294 -22.89 -6.88 -0.65
C ASP A 294 -21.95 -5.91 -1.40
N ALA A 295 -20.78 -6.38 -1.84
CA ALA A 295 -19.89 -5.57 -2.68
C ALA A 295 -20.55 -5.28 -4.04
N ILE A 296 -20.38 -4.05 -4.54
CA ILE A 296 -20.92 -3.59 -5.81
C ILE A 296 -19.87 -2.85 -6.65
N PRO A 297 -19.95 -2.92 -8.00
CA PRO A 297 -18.95 -2.27 -8.87
C PRO A 297 -19.03 -0.74 -8.86
N TYR A 298 -20.09 -0.16 -8.32
CA TYR A 298 -20.32 1.27 -8.25
C TYR A 298 -19.71 1.95 -7.02
N ASN A 299 -19.17 1.18 -6.07
CA ASN A 299 -18.74 1.65 -4.75
C ASN A 299 -17.76 2.83 -4.86
N ALA A 300 -16.68 2.69 -5.63
CA ALA A 300 -15.70 3.75 -5.80
C ALA A 300 -16.31 5.05 -6.35
N ALA A 301 -17.19 4.94 -7.33
CA ALA A 301 -17.84 6.09 -7.93
C ALA A 301 -18.84 6.76 -6.99
N ILE A 302 -19.62 6.00 -6.22
CA ILE A 302 -20.55 6.55 -5.22
C ILE A 302 -19.78 7.31 -4.13
N LEU A 303 -18.73 6.71 -3.58
CA LEU A 303 -17.86 7.34 -2.59
C LEU A 303 -17.27 8.65 -3.13
N THR A 304 -16.69 8.63 -4.34
CA THR A 304 -16.11 9.81 -4.98
C THR A 304 -17.17 10.92 -5.16
N LYS A 305 -18.36 10.59 -5.70
CA LYS A 305 -19.46 11.55 -5.92
C LYS A 305 -20.04 12.11 -4.62
N LYS A 306 -19.86 11.42 -3.49
CA LYS A 306 -20.23 11.91 -2.15
C LYS A 306 -19.13 12.73 -1.48
N GLY A 307 -18.00 12.96 -2.16
CA GLY A 307 -16.90 13.80 -1.66
C GLY A 307 -15.88 13.07 -0.80
N VAL A 308 -15.91 11.73 -0.75
CA VAL A 308 -14.88 10.93 -0.09
C VAL A 308 -13.62 10.94 -0.95
N VAL A 309 -12.46 11.14 -0.34
CA VAL A 309 -11.16 10.90 -1.00
C VAL A 309 -11.02 9.39 -1.22
N THR A 310 -11.39 8.95 -2.42
CA THR A 310 -11.47 7.52 -2.76
C THR A 310 -10.26 7.09 -3.55
N SER A 311 -9.71 5.91 -3.23
CA SER A 311 -8.66 5.23 -4.01
C SER A 311 -9.04 3.78 -4.30
N ILE A 312 -8.30 3.18 -5.23
CA ILE A 312 -8.32 1.74 -5.47
C ILE A 312 -6.98 1.18 -5.01
N ASN A 313 -7.03 0.06 -4.28
CA ASN A 313 -5.84 -0.66 -3.82
C ASN A 313 -5.81 -2.09 -4.37
N SER A 314 -4.65 -2.72 -4.23
CA SER A 314 -4.47 -4.08 -4.73
C SER A 314 -4.77 -5.16 -3.68
N ASP A 315 -4.22 -5.06 -2.50
CA ASP A 315 -4.14 -6.14 -1.48
C ASP A 315 -3.62 -7.48 -2.06
N ASP A 316 -3.06 -7.44 -3.27
CA ASP A 316 -2.60 -8.61 -4.03
C ASP A 316 -1.48 -8.24 -4.99
N ALA A 317 -0.42 -9.06 -5.05
CA ALA A 317 0.78 -8.78 -5.85
C ALA A 317 0.53 -8.81 -7.37
N GLU A 318 -0.42 -9.61 -7.84
CA GLU A 318 -0.78 -9.67 -9.27
C GLU A 318 -1.72 -8.51 -9.65
N LEU A 319 -2.71 -8.19 -8.81
CA LEU A 319 -3.61 -7.07 -9.03
C LEU A 319 -2.87 -5.72 -9.02
N MET A 320 -1.84 -5.59 -8.18
CA MET A 320 -1.02 -4.38 -8.08
C MET A 320 -0.47 -3.91 -9.44
N ARG A 321 -0.19 -4.83 -10.34
CA ARG A 321 0.33 -4.54 -11.69
C ARG A 321 -0.70 -3.92 -12.64
N HIS A 322 -1.96 -3.85 -12.24
CA HIS A 322 -3.10 -3.51 -13.08
C HIS A 322 -3.98 -2.40 -12.48
N LEU A 323 -3.46 -1.62 -11.52
CA LEU A 323 -4.25 -0.59 -10.82
C LEU A 323 -4.82 0.48 -11.75
N ASP A 324 -4.15 0.80 -12.86
CA ASP A 324 -4.66 1.68 -13.90
C ASP A 324 -5.93 1.10 -14.58
N LYS A 325 -5.95 -0.22 -14.79
CA LYS A 325 -7.11 -0.92 -15.36
C LYS A 325 -8.23 -1.07 -14.33
N GLU A 326 -7.87 -1.27 -13.07
CA GLU A 326 -8.83 -1.26 -11.96
C GLU A 326 -9.51 0.11 -11.83
N ALA A 327 -8.76 1.20 -11.96
CA ALA A 327 -9.30 2.55 -12.00
C ALA A 327 -10.24 2.79 -13.17
N ALA A 328 -9.91 2.26 -14.37
CA ALA A 328 -10.76 2.37 -15.56
C ALA A 328 -12.13 1.70 -15.38
N LYS A 329 -12.26 0.65 -14.56
CA LYS A 329 -13.54 0.01 -14.24
C LYS A 329 -14.51 0.99 -13.57
N ALA A 330 -14.02 1.93 -12.75
CA ALA A 330 -14.86 2.93 -12.11
C ALA A 330 -15.48 3.94 -13.12
N MET A 331 -14.83 4.16 -14.26
CA MET A 331 -15.44 4.89 -15.38
C MET A 331 -16.55 4.06 -16.01
N HIS A 332 -16.25 2.79 -16.32
CA HIS A 332 -17.20 1.93 -17.03
C HIS A 332 -18.46 1.67 -16.22
N TYR A 333 -18.33 1.30 -14.96
CA TYR A 333 -19.47 1.01 -14.09
C TYR A 333 -20.10 2.28 -13.49
N GLY A 334 -19.28 3.17 -12.95
CA GLY A 334 -19.77 4.30 -12.12
C GLY A 334 -19.85 5.64 -12.83
N GLY A 335 -19.40 5.74 -14.08
CA GLY A 335 -19.42 6.97 -14.88
C GLY A 335 -18.53 8.06 -14.28
N LEU A 336 -17.37 7.71 -13.74
CA LEU A 336 -16.34 8.68 -13.41
C LEU A 336 -15.68 9.19 -14.69
N THR A 337 -15.21 10.44 -14.66
CA THR A 337 -14.39 11.00 -15.74
C THR A 337 -13.00 10.34 -15.75
N PRO A 338 -12.24 10.41 -16.88
CA PRO A 338 -10.86 9.91 -16.93
C PRO A 338 -9.97 10.49 -15.84
N THR A 339 -10.09 11.78 -15.54
CA THR A 339 -9.31 12.44 -14.48
C THR A 339 -9.67 11.92 -13.08
N GLU A 340 -10.97 11.72 -12.81
CA GLU A 340 -11.40 11.12 -11.54
C GLU A 340 -10.89 9.68 -11.41
N ALA A 341 -10.94 8.88 -12.48
CA ALA A 341 -10.43 7.53 -12.48
C ALA A 341 -8.91 7.48 -12.22
N LEU A 342 -8.12 8.28 -12.92
CA LEU A 342 -6.68 8.39 -12.66
C LEU A 342 -6.39 8.85 -11.23
N SER A 343 -7.22 9.73 -10.68
CA SER A 343 -7.07 10.20 -9.30
C SER A 343 -7.19 9.08 -8.28
N LEU A 344 -7.96 8.02 -8.57
CA LEU A 344 -8.14 6.87 -7.68
C LEU A 344 -6.84 6.10 -7.41
N VAL A 345 -5.85 6.21 -8.29
CA VAL A 345 -4.59 5.47 -8.21
C VAL A 345 -3.36 6.38 -8.20
N THR A 346 -3.55 7.70 -8.09
CA THR A 346 -2.47 8.68 -8.09
C THR A 346 -2.60 9.68 -6.94
N ILE A 347 -3.32 10.78 -7.13
CA ILE A 347 -3.39 11.89 -6.15
C ILE A 347 -4.22 11.51 -4.91
N ASN A 348 -5.26 10.68 -5.03
CA ASN A 348 -6.08 10.32 -3.88
C ASN A 348 -5.34 9.42 -2.89
N PRO A 349 -4.67 8.30 -3.29
CA PRO A 349 -3.82 7.56 -2.37
C PRO A 349 -2.66 8.42 -1.82
N ALA A 350 -2.10 9.35 -2.59
CA ALA A 350 -1.11 10.30 -2.08
C ALA A 350 -1.67 11.16 -0.93
N LYS A 351 -2.91 11.68 -1.05
CA LYS A 351 -3.61 12.41 0.02
C LYS A 351 -3.88 11.53 1.23
N GLN A 352 -4.26 10.27 1.02
CA GLN A 352 -4.50 9.31 2.10
C GLN A 352 -3.22 8.98 2.89
N LEU A 353 -2.06 9.05 2.23
CA LEU A 353 -0.74 8.84 2.84
C LEU A 353 -0.07 10.15 3.29
N LYS A 354 -0.70 11.32 3.08
CA LYS A 354 -0.16 12.66 3.38
C LYS A 354 1.18 12.95 2.66
N ILE A 355 1.31 12.47 1.42
CA ILE A 355 2.51 12.67 0.56
C ILE A 355 2.17 13.40 -0.76
N ASP A 356 0.97 13.94 -0.87
CA ASP A 356 0.46 14.61 -2.07
C ASP A 356 1.17 15.93 -2.41
N ASN A 357 1.92 16.48 -1.47
CA ASN A 357 2.83 17.60 -1.72
C ASN A 357 4.08 17.18 -2.52
N ARG A 358 4.38 15.89 -2.62
CA ARG A 358 5.58 15.37 -3.30
C ARG A 358 5.28 14.53 -4.54
N VAL A 359 4.21 13.73 -4.52
CA VAL A 359 3.85 12.76 -5.57
C VAL A 359 2.35 12.79 -5.90
N GLY A 360 1.90 11.95 -6.82
CA GLY A 360 0.47 11.75 -7.15
C GLY A 360 -0.07 12.69 -8.22
N SER A 361 0.67 13.70 -8.65
CA SER A 361 0.34 14.56 -9.80
C SER A 361 1.62 15.08 -10.47
N LEU A 362 1.53 15.47 -11.75
CA LEU A 362 2.66 16.10 -12.46
C LEU A 362 2.60 17.61 -12.24
N GLU A 363 3.43 18.09 -11.33
CA GLU A 363 3.58 19.50 -11.02
C GLU A 363 5.07 19.85 -10.83
N VAL A 364 5.48 21.01 -11.31
CA VAL A 364 6.87 21.49 -11.13
C VAL A 364 7.23 21.52 -9.65
N GLY A 365 8.37 20.95 -9.31
CA GLY A 365 8.89 20.83 -7.94
C GLY A 365 8.54 19.54 -7.22
N LYS A 366 7.54 18.77 -7.68
CA LYS A 366 7.27 17.43 -7.16
C LYS A 366 8.35 16.43 -7.56
N ASP A 367 8.41 15.32 -6.87
CA ASP A 367 9.32 14.21 -7.18
C ASP A 367 9.04 13.72 -8.61
N ALA A 368 10.10 13.40 -9.34
CA ALA A 368 9.98 12.92 -10.71
C ALA A 368 9.63 11.41 -10.74
N ASP A 369 8.48 11.07 -10.15
CA ASP A 369 7.85 9.75 -10.24
C ASP A 369 6.90 9.78 -11.45
N VAL A 370 7.38 9.30 -12.60
CA VAL A 370 6.76 9.54 -13.91
C VAL A 370 6.69 8.26 -14.71
N LEU A 371 5.59 8.08 -15.43
CA LEU A 371 5.33 6.93 -16.31
C LEU A 371 5.20 7.40 -17.76
N LEU A 372 5.74 6.62 -18.67
CA LEU A 372 5.52 6.74 -20.11
C LEU A 372 4.73 5.53 -20.62
N TYR A 373 3.61 5.77 -21.27
CA TYR A 373 2.74 4.75 -21.87
C TYR A 373 2.74 4.85 -23.40
N ASP A 374 2.50 3.72 -24.08
CA ASP A 374 2.33 3.66 -25.54
C ASP A 374 0.96 4.13 -26.03
N GLY A 375 0.01 4.41 -25.13
CA GLY A 375 -1.34 4.88 -25.38
C GLY A 375 -2.02 5.37 -24.11
N ASP A 376 -3.34 5.59 -24.16
CA ASP A 376 -4.13 6.02 -22.99
C ASP A 376 -3.96 5.03 -21.83
N PRO A 377 -3.50 5.46 -20.65
CA PRO A 377 -3.28 4.58 -19.49
C PRO A 377 -4.52 3.80 -19.04
N LEU A 378 -5.71 4.35 -19.25
CA LEU A 378 -6.98 3.70 -18.88
C LEU A 378 -7.47 2.68 -19.90
N SER A 379 -6.77 2.52 -21.03
CA SER A 379 -7.07 1.50 -22.04
C SER A 379 -6.41 0.17 -21.69
N ASN A 380 -7.14 -0.94 -21.78
CA ASN A 380 -6.59 -2.29 -21.58
C ASN A 380 -5.49 -2.69 -22.60
N PHE A 381 -5.37 -1.97 -23.70
CA PHE A 381 -4.36 -2.23 -24.74
C PHE A 381 -3.05 -1.50 -24.46
N SER A 382 -3.07 -0.44 -23.65
CA SER A 382 -1.89 0.38 -23.36
C SER A 382 -0.95 -0.29 -22.37
N LYS A 383 0.34 -0.06 -22.54
CA LYS A 383 1.42 -0.63 -21.74
C LYS A 383 2.34 0.47 -21.23
N VAL A 384 2.81 0.30 -20.02
CA VAL A 384 3.92 1.09 -19.47
C VAL A 384 5.18 0.80 -20.30
N LEU A 385 5.79 1.81 -20.86
CA LEU A 385 7.06 1.72 -21.56
C LEU A 385 8.24 1.95 -20.63
N LYS A 386 8.18 3.02 -19.84
CA LYS A 386 9.25 3.40 -18.92
C LYS A 386 8.68 3.92 -17.60
N VAL A 387 9.44 3.70 -16.52
CA VAL A 387 9.14 4.18 -15.17
C VAL A 387 10.34 4.88 -14.60
N TRP A 388 10.14 6.12 -14.15
CA TRP A 388 11.11 6.88 -13.36
C TRP A 388 10.60 7.06 -11.95
N ILE A 389 11.49 6.95 -10.98
CA ILE A 389 11.27 7.30 -9.57
C ILE A 389 12.38 8.24 -9.16
N ASP A 390 12.04 9.43 -8.64
CA ASP A 390 13.00 10.50 -8.36
C ASP A 390 13.90 10.83 -9.56
N GLY A 391 13.35 10.71 -10.78
CA GLY A 391 14.05 10.97 -12.03
C GLY A 391 15.02 9.87 -12.50
N HIS A 392 15.25 8.84 -11.69
CA HIS A 392 16.04 7.67 -12.08
C HIS A 392 15.13 6.63 -12.78
N GLU A 393 15.59 6.06 -13.91
CA GLU A 393 14.86 5.04 -14.65
C GLU A 393 15.00 3.67 -13.96
N TYR A 394 13.89 3.12 -13.47
CA TYR A 394 13.83 1.80 -12.81
C TYR A 394 13.23 0.70 -13.68
N PHE A 395 12.54 1.06 -14.75
CA PHE A 395 11.96 0.10 -15.69
C PHE A 395 12.00 0.65 -17.11
N ASP A 396 12.45 -0.18 -18.04
CA ASP A 396 12.39 0.01 -19.48
C ASP A 396 11.91 -1.29 -20.12
N ARG A 397 10.75 -1.22 -20.78
CA ARG A 397 10.10 -2.40 -21.38
C ARG A 397 10.91 -3.02 -22.50
N ASP A 398 11.55 -2.21 -23.33
CA ASP A 398 12.35 -2.72 -24.46
C ASP A 398 13.58 -3.45 -23.93
N GLN A 399 14.28 -2.87 -22.96
CA GLN A 399 15.41 -3.54 -22.31
C GLN A 399 14.98 -4.83 -21.59
N GLU A 400 13.79 -4.85 -20.96
CA GLU A 400 13.26 -6.07 -20.32
C GLU A 400 13.00 -7.16 -21.36
N ILE A 401 12.40 -6.83 -22.50
CA ILE A 401 12.10 -7.79 -23.59
C ILE A 401 13.40 -8.32 -24.21
N ASP A 402 14.33 -7.43 -24.53
CA ASP A 402 15.62 -7.77 -25.13
C ASP A 402 16.49 -8.61 -24.18
N GLY A 403 16.37 -8.41 -22.89
CA GLY A 403 17.08 -9.17 -21.85
C GLY A 403 16.54 -10.57 -21.58
N ARG A 404 15.30 -10.91 -21.99
CA ARG A 404 14.64 -12.20 -21.68
C ARG A 404 15.39 -13.43 -22.18
N PRO A 405 15.94 -13.48 -23.40
CA PRO A 405 16.68 -14.66 -23.87
C PRO A 405 17.88 -14.98 -22.99
N LYS A 406 18.62 -13.96 -22.54
CA LYS A 406 19.74 -14.13 -21.62
C LYS A 406 19.30 -14.63 -20.26
N LYS A 407 18.26 -14.03 -19.67
CA LYS A 407 17.69 -14.46 -18.38
C LYS A 407 17.25 -15.91 -18.41
N GLU A 408 16.64 -16.35 -19.52
CA GLU A 408 16.19 -17.73 -19.68
C GLU A 408 17.38 -18.71 -19.82
N ALA A 409 18.43 -18.31 -20.52
CA ALA A 409 19.66 -19.10 -20.62
C ALA A 409 20.36 -19.24 -19.25
N ASP A 410 20.49 -18.14 -18.51
CA ASP A 410 21.07 -18.12 -17.16
C ASP A 410 20.24 -18.99 -16.18
N LYS A 411 18.92 -18.92 -16.25
CA LYS A 411 18.02 -19.78 -15.45
C LYS A 411 18.25 -21.27 -15.73
N LYS A 412 18.34 -21.66 -17.01
CA LYS A 412 18.64 -23.04 -17.41
C LYS A 412 20.00 -23.51 -16.88
N ALA A 413 21.01 -22.65 -16.98
CA ALA A 413 22.35 -22.95 -16.43
C ALA A 413 22.33 -23.14 -14.91
N LEU A 414 21.62 -22.29 -14.18
CA LEU A 414 21.45 -22.40 -12.74
C LEU A 414 20.70 -23.67 -12.33
N ILE A 415 19.61 -24.02 -13.02
CA ILE A 415 18.85 -25.27 -12.77
C ILE A 415 19.76 -26.47 -12.98
N THR A 416 20.55 -26.50 -14.07
CA THR A 416 21.51 -27.59 -14.37
C THR A 416 22.56 -27.71 -13.26
N LYS A 417 23.12 -26.58 -12.81
CA LYS A 417 24.10 -26.53 -11.71
C LYS A 417 23.49 -27.02 -10.40
N ALA A 418 22.29 -26.61 -10.06
CA ALA A 418 21.60 -27.04 -8.83
C ALA A 418 21.31 -28.55 -8.85
N ALA A 419 20.82 -29.09 -10.00
CA ALA A 419 20.58 -30.52 -10.16
C ALA A 419 21.87 -31.35 -10.04
N ALA A 420 22.98 -30.86 -10.60
CA ALA A 420 24.29 -31.51 -10.45
C ALA A 420 24.77 -31.52 -8.99
N ALA A 421 24.61 -30.40 -8.27
CA ALA A 421 24.96 -30.30 -6.85
C ALA A 421 24.11 -31.25 -5.98
N GLN A 422 22.80 -31.35 -6.23
CA GLN A 422 21.94 -32.30 -5.52
C GLN A 422 22.35 -33.77 -5.77
N ARG A 423 22.73 -34.13 -6.98
CA ARG A 423 23.24 -35.48 -7.29
C ARG A 423 24.55 -35.76 -6.59
N ALA A 424 25.44 -34.79 -6.50
CA ALA A 424 26.75 -34.93 -5.80
C ALA A 424 26.58 -35.08 -4.28
N THR A 425 25.55 -34.42 -3.68
CA THR A 425 25.28 -34.49 -2.23
C THR A 425 24.36 -35.66 -1.86
N GLY A 426 23.52 -36.17 -2.79
CA GLY A 426 22.55 -37.23 -2.59
C GLY A 426 23.12 -38.64 -2.61
N GLY A 427 24.45 -38.83 -2.88
CA GLY A 427 25.14 -40.13 -2.84
C GLY A 427 25.38 -40.73 -1.47
N GLY A 428 24.87 -40.12 -0.39
CA GLY A 428 25.20 -40.50 1.01
C GLY A 428 24.02 -40.83 1.94
N ARG A 429 22.76 -40.89 1.47
CA ARG A 429 21.64 -41.35 2.33
C ARG A 429 20.88 -42.48 1.64
N GLY A 430 21.26 -43.70 2.05
CA GLY A 430 20.59 -44.97 1.73
C GLY A 430 19.13 -44.95 2.18
N GLY A 431 18.30 -45.60 1.38
CA GLY A 431 16.89 -45.70 1.46
C GLY A 431 16.29 -46.05 2.82
N ALA A 432 15.27 -45.32 3.19
CA ALA A 432 14.18 -45.86 3.97
C ALA A 432 13.02 -46.18 3.02
N ALA A 433 12.77 -47.44 2.81
CA ALA A 433 11.65 -47.93 2.01
C ALA A 433 10.33 -47.43 2.60
N ALA A 434 9.55 -46.73 1.80
CA ALA A 434 8.17 -46.45 2.11
C ALA A 434 7.39 -47.76 2.00
N THR A 435 6.92 -48.30 3.12
CA THR A 435 5.93 -49.37 3.14
C THR A 435 4.59 -48.80 2.69
N THR A 436 4.14 -49.25 1.54
CA THR A 436 2.78 -48.99 1.06
C THR A 436 1.80 -49.70 1.95
N GLY A 437 1.08 -48.94 2.77
CA GLY A 437 -0.12 -49.42 3.49
C GLY A 437 -1.31 -49.45 2.56
N ASP A 438 -1.97 -50.60 2.51
CA ASP A 438 -3.20 -50.90 1.78
C ASP A 438 -4.35 -49.96 2.20
N PRO A 439 -5.07 -49.32 1.27
CA PRO A 439 -6.15 -48.40 1.59
C PRO A 439 -7.49 -49.05 1.91
N ASN A 440 -7.55 -50.36 2.24
CA ASN A 440 -8.76 -51.08 2.56
C ASN A 440 -8.57 -51.95 3.83
N LYS A 441 -8.43 -51.33 5.00
CA LYS A 441 -8.84 -51.91 6.29
C LYS A 441 -9.14 -50.84 7.31
#